data_9582179acf1fef5b067ccc1036966cd9
#
_entry.id   9582179acf1fef5b067ccc1036966cd9
#
_cell.length_a   1.000
_cell.length_b   1.000
_cell.length_c   1.000
_cell.angle_alpha   90.00
_cell.angle_beta   90.00
_cell.angle_gamma   90.00
#
_symmetry.space_group_name_H-M   'P 1'
#
loop_
_entity.id
_entity.type
_entity.pdbx_description
1 polymer ?
#
loop_
_entity_poly.entity_id
_entity_poly.type
_entity_poly.pdbx_seq_one_letter_code
_entity_poly.pdbx_strand_id
1 'polypeptide(L)'
;MTRRRFAILTRAADRFAERHYLIQPMIPLWRELGIETVIASEEDSFVDADAALLHVDLTVVPDACLRLAERYPRVLNGGVRDIRKRTFSSSLVTREGEDPGPVFVKTDWNCGGRAEFRRAILDSWPGRLMRALGLDEFLVRVCEQLEEERAWAKRRWIHTADYRSFASRAEVPAAVWRNPNLIVERFLAEREGDAYCCRHWVFLGDRERHSRTRSETAAVKGRLSVAPLEAPAPDELRKVRERLGFDYGKFDYGIVGGQLVLYDVNRTPGTASDPSSHAAAVAELAPGLQAWFP
;
A
#
# COMPACT_ATOMS: atom_id res chain seq x y z
N MET A 1 32.57 5.34 17.87
CA MET A 1 31.37 4.59 17.42
C MET A 1 31.17 4.91 15.96
N THR A 2 31.20 3.92 15.09
CA THR A 2 30.90 4.08 13.66
C THR A 2 29.46 4.58 13.53
N ARG A 3 29.26 5.68 12.84
CA ARG A 3 27.93 6.28 12.66
C ARG A 3 27.12 5.37 11.75
N ARG A 4 26.04 4.79 12.26
CA ARG A 4 25.12 3.95 11.47
C ARG A 4 24.32 4.82 10.53
N ARG A 5 24.23 4.45 9.26
CA ARG A 5 23.51 5.22 8.25
C ARG A 5 22.44 4.40 7.56
N PHE A 6 21.24 4.96 7.45
CA PHE A 6 20.06 4.34 6.86
C PHE A 6 19.49 5.19 5.72
N ALA A 7 19.31 4.60 4.55
CA ALA A 7 18.72 5.27 3.41
C ALA A 7 17.25 4.88 3.23
N ILE A 8 16.36 5.85 3.10
CA ILE A 8 14.98 5.64 2.65
C ILE A 8 14.95 5.92 1.16
N LEU A 9 14.77 4.86 0.36
CA LEU A 9 14.74 4.94 -1.09
C LEU A 9 13.32 5.21 -1.56
N THR A 10 13.10 6.38 -2.08
CA THR A 10 11.79 6.85 -2.56
C THR A 10 11.90 7.24 -4.03
N ARG A 11 10.83 7.67 -4.65
CA ARG A 11 10.86 8.33 -5.96
C ARG A 11 10.87 9.84 -5.77
N ALA A 12 11.58 10.55 -6.65
CA ALA A 12 11.56 12.00 -6.67
C ALA A 12 10.12 12.54 -6.78
N ALA A 13 9.27 11.89 -7.60
CA ALA A 13 7.87 12.23 -7.79
C ALA A 13 6.95 11.93 -6.58
N ASP A 14 7.40 11.15 -5.59
CA ASP A 14 6.58 10.80 -4.41
C ASP A 14 6.48 11.96 -3.41
N ARG A 15 7.32 13.00 -3.55
CA ARG A 15 7.36 14.17 -2.67
C ARG A 15 7.34 13.76 -1.19
N PHE A 16 8.26 12.89 -0.80
CA PHE A 16 8.28 12.20 0.50
C PHE A 16 8.03 13.16 1.68
N ALA A 17 8.65 14.33 1.67
CA ALA A 17 8.53 15.32 2.76
C ALA A 17 7.11 15.94 2.88
N GLU A 18 6.32 15.90 1.80
CA GLU A 18 4.96 16.47 1.76
C GLU A 18 3.86 15.46 2.09
N ARG A 19 4.25 14.19 2.27
CA ARG A 19 3.33 13.09 2.58
C ARG A 19 3.29 12.80 4.08
N HIS A 20 2.27 12.08 4.50
CA HIS A 20 2.10 11.63 5.88
C HIS A 20 2.34 10.12 5.97
N TYR A 21 3.60 9.69 5.74
CA TYR A 21 3.98 8.29 5.89
C TYR A 21 4.28 7.96 7.36
N LEU A 22 3.90 6.76 7.78
CA LEU A 22 4.14 6.27 9.14
C LEU A 22 5.62 6.24 9.51
N ILE A 23 6.50 6.09 8.53
CA ILE A 23 7.95 6.05 8.73
C ILE A 23 8.56 7.41 9.10
N GLN A 24 7.94 8.52 8.67
CA GLN A 24 8.51 9.86 8.90
C GLN A 24 8.66 10.21 10.38
N PRO A 25 7.65 10.02 11.26
CA PRO A 25 7.81 10.28 12.68
C PRO A 25 8.75 9.28 13.39
N MET A 26 9.19 8.20 12.75
CA MET A 26 10.21 7.29 13.30
C MET A 26 11.64 7.84 13.11
N ILE A 27 11.87 8.73 12.14
CA ILE A 27 13.20 9.29 11.82
C ILE A 27 13.86 9.98 13.03
N PRO A 28 13.19 10.87 13.79
CA PRO A 28 13.78 11.44 15.00
C PRO A 28 14.12 10.38 16.05
N LEU A 29 13.31 9.34 16.24
CA LEU A 29 13.58 8.25 17.17
C LEU A 29 14.82 7.44 16.75
N TRP A 30 15.01 7.20 15.47
CA TRP A 30 16.21 6.54 14.95
C TRP A 30 17.48 7.36 15.19
N ARG A 31 17.37 8.70 15.10
CA ARG A 31 18.50 9.58 15.42
C ARG A 31 18.90 9.45 16.90
N GLU A 32 17.92 9.33 17.80
CA GLU A 32 18.17 9.08 19.24
C GLU A 32 18.85 7.71 19.47
N LEU A 33 18.56 6.72 18.61
CA LEU A 33 19.20 5.41 18.60
C LEU A 33 20.58 5.40 17.89
N GLY A 34 21.10 6.57 17.48
CA GLY A 34 22.40 6.71 16.83
C GLY A 34 22.39 6.34 15.33
N ILE A 35 21.21 6.29 14.70
CA ILE A 35 21.06 5.99 13.28
C ILE A 35 20.77 7.29 12.51
N GLU A 36 21.68 7.68 11.63
CA GLU A 36 21.47 8.79 10.69
C GLU A 36 20.59 8.33 9.55
N THR A 37 19.49 9.04 9.28
CA THR A 37 18.61 8.72 8.16
C THR A 37 18.80 9.71 7.02
N VAL A 38 18.92 9.20 5.79
CA VAL A 38 18.98 9.99 4.55
C VAL A 38 17.85 9.55 3.62
N ILE A 39 17.31 10.52 2.88
CA ILE A 39 16.31 10.23 1.83
C ILE A 39 17.06 10.27 0.50
N ALA A 40 16.86 9.25 -0.33
CA ALA A 40 17.47 9.16 -1.66
C ALA A 40 16.43 8.74 -2.69
N SER A 41 16.53 9.25 -3.90
CA SER A 41 15.67 8.90 -5.03
C SER A 41 16.50 8.39 -6.21
N GLU A 42 15.81 7.86 -7.21
CA GLU A 42 16.44 7.39 -8.45
C GLU A 42 17.10 8.52 -9.27
N GLU A 43 16.75 9.77 -8.98
CA GLU A 43 17.30 10.96 -9.65
C GLU A 43 18.50 11.55 -8.90
N ASP A 44 18.74 11.13 -7.65
CA ASP A 44 19.81 11.66 -6.82
C ASP A 44 21.15 10.98 -7.09
N SER A 45 22.22 11.66 -6.69
CA SER A 45 23.51 11.02 -6.55
C SER A 45 23.44 9.93 -5.48
N PHE A 46 24.17 8.83 -5.70
CA PHE A 46 24.21 7.75 -4.72
C PHE A 46 24.73 8.25 -3.36
N VAL A 47 23.98 7.91 -2.32
CA VAL A 47 24.33 8.20 -0.92
C VAL A 47 24.68 6.87 -0.26
N ASP A 48 25.90 6.75 0.26
CA ASP A 48 26.36 5.56 0.96
C ASP A 48 25.62 5.38 2.28
N ALA A 49 25.17 4.14 2.57
CA ALA A 49 24.51 3.77 3.82
C ALA A 49 24.66 2.28 4.11
N ASP A 50 24.63 1.90 5.40
CA ASP A 50 24.80 0.51 5.87
C ASP A 50 23.58 -0.37 5.57
N ALA A 51 22.41 0.26 5.47
CA ALA A 51 21.16 -0.39 5.11
C ALA A 51 20.22 0.62 4.42
N ALA A 52 19.28 0.10 3.64
CA ALA A 52 18.26 0.90 2.98
C ALA A 52 16.87 0.30 3.12
N LEU A 53 15.82 1.12 2.95
CA LEU A 53 14.44 0.67 2.81
C LEU A 53 13.93 1.07 1.44
N LEU A 54 13.40 0.12 0.67
CA LEU A 54 12.68 0.40 -0.57
C LEU A 54 11.26 0.91 -0.25
N HIS A 55 11.10 2.24 -0.23
CA HIS A 55 9.88 2.96 0.15
C HIS A 55 9.31 3.72 -1.05
N VAL A 56 8.73 2.99 -2.00
CA VAL A 56 8.17 3.53 -3.25
C VAL A 56 6.65 3.48 -3.19
N ASP A 57 5.99 4.63 -3.32
CA ASP A 57 4.52 4.78 -3.25
C ASP A 57 3.85 4.47 -4.60
N LEU A 58 4.12 3.26 -5.11
CA LEU A 58 3.48 2.66 -6.27
C LEU A 58 3.24 1.18 -6.01
N THR A 59 2.24 0.60 -6.64
CA THR A 59 1.94 -0.84 -6.54
C THR A 59 3.05 -1.70 -7.13
N VAL A 60 3.60 -1.28 -8.28
CA VAL A 60 4.75 -1.93 -8.92
C VAL A 60 5.95 -1.01 -8.86
N VAL A 61 7.05 -1.50 -8.28
CA VAL A 61 8.29 -0.73 -8.16
C VAL A 61 8.94 -0.55 -9.54
N PRO A 62 9.30 0.69 -9.92
CA PRO A 62 10.03 0.93 -11.16
C PRO A 62 11.43 0.32 -11.14
N ASP A 63 11.91 -0.14 -12.29
CA ASP A 63 13.26 -0.73 -12.43
C ASP A 63 14.38 0.22 -11.99
N ALA A 64 14.22 1.54 -12.18
CA ALA A 64 15.20 2.53 -11.73
C ALA A 64 15.37 2.49 -10.19
N CYS A 65 14.27 2.37 -9.44
CA CYS A 65 14.30 2.25 -7.98
C CYS A 65 14.91 0.90 -7.55
N LEU A 66 14.63 -0.18 -8.29
CA LEU A 66 15.24 -1.49 -8.02
C LEU A 66 16.75 -1.45 -8.23
N ARG A 67 17.21 -0.87 -9.34
CA ARG A 67 18.66 -0.69 -9.59
C ARG A 67 19.34 0.19 -8.55
N LEU A 68 18.65 1.22 -8.04
CA LEU A 68 19.18 2.01 -6.92
C LEU A 68 19.31 1.15 -5.66
N ALA A 69 18.28 0.37 -5.34
CA ALA A 69 18.26 -0.50 -4.16
C ALA A 69 19.40 -1.55 -4.20
N GLU A 70 19.71 -2.13 -5.37
CA GLU A 70 20.77 -3.13 -5.58
C GLU A 70 22.19 -2.62 -5.22
N ARG A 71 22.36 -1.31 -5.06
CA ARG A 71 23.65 -0.69 -4.67
C ARG A 71 23.90 -0.74 -3.16
N TYR A 72 22.91 -1.08 -2.35
CA TYR A 72 23.01 -1.12 -0.90
C TYR A 72 23.23 -2.55 -0.39
N PRO A 73 24.05 -2.73 0.67
CA PRO A 73 24.41 -4.06 1.16
C PRO A 73 23.24 -4.81 1.81
N ARG A 74 22.26 -4.07 2.35
CA ARG A 74 21.06 -4.60 2.98
C ARG A 74 19.86 -3.73 2.62
N VAL A 75 18.79 -4.33 2.12
CA VAL A 75 17.60 -3.58 1.67
C VAL A 75 16.34 -4.19 2.27
N LEU A 76 15.73 -3.44 3.19
CA LEU A 76 14.40 -3.76 3.69
C LEU A 76 13.41 -3.60 2.53
N ASN A 77 12.46 -4.53 2.43
CA ASN A 77 11.51 -4.62 1.32
C ASN A 77 12.16 -4.81 -0.07
N GLY A 78 13.43 -5.18 -0.15
CA GLY A 78 14.12 -5.36 -1.43
C GLY A 78 13.46 -6.39 -2.34
N GLY A 79 12.77 -7.38 -1.77
CA GLY A 79 11.99 -8.39 -2.48
C GLY A 79 10.58 -7.95 -2.88
N VAL A 80 10.06 -6.85 -2.34
CA VAL A 80 8.67 -6.40 -2.53
C VAL A 80 8.55 -5.59 -3.82
N ARG A 81 8.50 -6.27 -4.97
CA ARG A 81 8.48 -5.61 -6.29
C ARG A 81 7.08 -5.28 -6.79
N ASP A 82 6.12 -6.15 -6.53
CA ASP A 82 4.75 -6.06 -7.03
C ASP A 82 3.76 -6.43 -5.92
N ILE A 83 2.90 -5.48 -5.56
CA ILE A 83 1.85 -5.64 -4.56
C ILE A 83 0.45 -5.51 -5.17
N ARG A 84 0.30 -5.82 -6.47
CA ARG A 84 -1.04 -5.91 -7.07
C ARG A 84 -1.85 -6.99 -6.36
N LYS A 85 -3.14 -6.74 -6.20
CA LYS A 85 -4.03 -7.66 -5.47
C LYS A 85 -4.07 -9.05 -6.09
N ARG A 86 -3.95 -9.14 -7.42
CA ARG A 86 -3.88 -10.44 -8.12
C ARG A 86 -2.67 -11.30 -7.75
N THR A 87 -1.61 -10.71 -7.16
CA THR A 87 -0.39 -11.45 -6.79
C THR A 87 -0.50 -12.14 -5.43
N PHE A 88 -1.41 -11.68 -4.57
CA PHE A 88 -1.52 -12.22 -3.21
C PHE A 88 -2.94 -12.68 -2.82
N SER A 89 -4.00 -12.20 -3.50
CA SER A 89 -5.36 -12.53 -3.14
C SER A 89 -5.70 -14.00 -3.43
N SER A 90 -6.24 -14.68 -2.42
CA SER A 90 -6.79 -16.03 -2.53
C SER A 90 -8.28 -16.06 -2.91
N SER A 91 -8.89 -14.87 -3.07
CA SER A 91 -10.34 -14.72 -3.28
C SER A 91 -10.70 -14.31 -4.71
N LEU A 92 -9.74 -14.31 -5.64
CA LEU A 92 -9.97 -13.93 -7.03
C LEU A 92 -11.03 -14.82 -7.69
N VAL A 93 -11.90 -14.18 -8.48
CA VAL A 93 -12.94 -14.80 -9.26
C VAL A 93 -12.68 -14.57 -10.74
N THR A 94 -12.81 -15.62 -11.55
CA THR A 94 -12.76 -15.54 -13.00
C THR A 94 -14.16 -15.36 -13.59
N ARG A 95 -14.24 -14.92 -14.83
CA ARG A 95 -15.53 -14.77 -15.53
C ARG A 95 -16.26 -16.10 -15.71
N GLU A 96 -15.53 -17.18 -15.86
CA GLU A 96 -16.04 -18.53 -16.07
C GLU A 96 -15.91 -19.35 -14.78
N GLY A 97 -16.69 -20.46 -14.67
CA GLY A 97 -16.70 -21.35 -13.51
C GLY A 97 -17.99 -21.27 -12.70
N GLU A 98 -18.03 -21.92 -11.53
CA GLU A 98 -19.16 -21.89 -10.62
C GLU A 98 -19.36 -20.49 -10.02
N ASP A 99 -20.63 -20.16 -9.70
CA ASP A 99 -20.93 -18.90 -9.04
C ASP A 99 -20.46 -18.93 -7.58
N PRO A 100 -19.53 -18.07 -7.18
CA PRO A 100 -19.02 -18.05 -5.80
C PRO A 100 -19.95 -17.35 -4.81
N GLY A 101 -21.17 -16.91 -5.24
CA GLY A 101 -22.05 -16.02 -4.51
C GLY A 101 -21.63 -14.56 -4.65
N PRO A 102 -21.84 -13.73 -3.60
CA PRO A 102 -21.52 -12.30 -3.66
C PRO A 102 -20.06 -12.03 -4.00
N VAL A 103 -19.84 -11.04 -4.89
CA VAL A 103 -18.52 -10.64 -5.34
C VAL A 103 -18.28 -9.15 -5.12
N PHE A 104 -17.01 -8.77 -5.03
CA PHE A 104 -16.55 -7.41 -4.83
C PHE A 104 -15.57 -7.01 -5.94
N VAL A 105 -15.83 -5.88 -6.58
CA VAL A 105 -14.99 -5.34 -7.66
C VAL A 105 -14.18 -4.17 -7.14
N LYS A 106 -12.89 -4.27 -7.27
CA LYS A 106 -11.91 -3.24 -6.86
C LYS A 106 -10.78 -3.12 -7.89
N THR A 107 -9.95 -2.10 -7.76
CA THR A 107 -8.76 -2.02 -8.59
C THR A 107 -7.72 -3.04 -8.14
N ASP A 108 -6.97 -3.57 -9.09
CA ASP A 108 -5.79 -4.40 -8.84
C ASP A 108 -4.65 -3.61 -8.16
N TRP A 109 -4.69 -2.30 -8.34
CA TRP A 109 -3.71 -1.35 -7.84
C TRP A 109 -3.98 -0.92 -6.40
N ASN A 110 -2.93 -0.57 -5.67
CA ASN A 110 -3.05 0.02 -4.33
C ASN A 110 -3.72 1.41 -4.39
N CYS A 111 -4.37 1.82 -3.31
CA CYS A 111 -5.02 3.14 -3.21
C CYS A 111 -5.91 3.52 -4.42
N GLY A 112 -6.58 2.53 -5.04
CA GLY A 112 -7.46 2.77 -6.18
C GLY A 112 -6.75 2.98 -7.52
N GLY A 113 -5.41 2.93 -7.58
CA GLY A 113 -4.63 3.06 -8.81
C GLY A 113 -4.36 4.50 -9.25
N ARG A 114 -4.65 5.49 -8.40
CA ARG A 114 -4.48 6.91 -8.78
C ARG A 114 -3.01 7.27 -8.98
N ALA A 115 -2.10 6.71 -8.16
CA ALA A 115 -0.67 6.97 -8.29
C ALA A 115 -0.11 6.46 -9.61
N GLU A 116 -0.50 5.25 -10.02
CA GLU A 116 -0.13 4.64 -11.29
C GLU A 116 -0.70 5.42 -12.48
N PHE A 117 -1.95 5.87 -12.36
CA PHE A 117 -2.60 6.68 -13.39
C PHE A 117 -1.87 8.01 -13.61
N ARG A 118 -1.57 8.73 -12.52
CA ARG A 118 -0.79 9.99 -12.57
C ARG A 118 0.59 9.76 -13.17
N ARG A 119 1.27 8.71 -12.75
CA ARG A 119 2.57 8.33 -13.31
C ARG A 119 2.49 8.09 -14.81
N ALA A 120 1.52 7.31 -15.28
CA ALA A 120 1.36 7.04 -16.70
C ALA A 120 1.15 8.32 -17.55
N ILE A 121 0.47 9.34 -16.99
CA ILE A 121 0.32 10.64 -17.63
C ILE A 121 1.67 11.35 -17.68
N LEU A 122 2.38 11.47 -16.53
CA LEU A 122 3.62 12.21 -16.41
C LEU A 122 4.77 11.61 -17.21
N ASP A 123 4.81 10.28 -17.34
CA ASP A 123 5.81 9.55 -18.13
C ASP A 123 5.49 9.56 -19.63
N SER A 124 4.31 9.98 -20.03
CA SER A 124 3.92 10.14 -21.45
C SER A 124 4.66 11.29 -22.12
N TRP A 125 4.72 11.28 -23.45
CA TRP A 125 5.32 12.41 -24.19
C TRP A 125 4.64 13.76 -23.88
N PRO A 126 3.30 13.91 -23.89
CA PRO A 126 2.66 15.14 -23.46
C PRO A 126 3.00 15.52 -22.01
N GLY A 127 3.04 14.54 -21.10
CA GLY A 127 3.38 14.76 -19.68
C GLY A 127 4.78 15.34 -19.50
N ARG A 128 5.77 14.80 -20.20
CA ARG A 128 7.15 15.32 -20.15
C ARG A 128 7.25 16.74 -20.71
N LEU A 129 6.55 17.03 -21.81
CA LEU A 129 6.49 18.37 -22.38
C LEU A 129 5.84 19.38 -21.41
N MET A 130 4.69 19.02 -20.83
CA MET A 130 3.98 19.87 -19.89
C MET A 130 4.78 20.12 -18.62
N ARG A 131 5.56 19.12 -18.15
CA ARG A 131 6.50 19.28 -17.02
C ARG A 131 7.59 20.31 -17.35
N ALA A 132 8.16 20.28 -18.54
CA ALA A 132 9.15 21.26 -18.98
C ALA A 132 8.59 22.71 -19.02
N LEU A 133 7.28 22.83 -19.14
CA LEU A 133 6.55 24.10 -19.13
C LEU A 133 5.97 24.47 -17.75
N GLY A 134 6.16 23.62 -16.73
CA GLY A 134 5.57 23.81 -15.39
C GLY A 134 4.04 23.62 -15.35
N LEU A 135 3.46 22.91 -16.31
CA LEU A 135 2.02 22.72 -16.49
C LEU A 135 1.58 21.25 -16.29
N ASP A 136 2.43 20.40 -15.74
CA ASP A 136 2.18 18.97 -15.55
C ASP A 136 1.02 18.71 -14.55
N GLU A 137 0.91 19.44 -13.46
CA GLU A 137 -0.21 19.31 -12.52
C GLU A 137 -1.56 19.72 -13.16
N PHE A 138 -1.55 20.70 -14.07
CA PHE A 138 -2.75 21.05 -14.85
C PHE A 138 -3.17 19.90 -15.76
N LEU A 139 -2.22 19.33 -16.52
CA LEU A 139 -2.49 18.17 -17.37
C LEU A 139 -3.05 16.99 -16.57
N VAL A 140 -2.43 16.67 -15.44
CA VAL A 140 -2.89 15.58 -14.56
C VAL A 140 -4.32 15.81 -14.10
N ARG A 141 -4.65 17.02 -13.65
CA ARG A 141 -6.01 17.36 -13.19
C ARG A 141 -7.05 17.19 -14.30
N VAL A 142 -6.76 17.67 -15.51
CA VAL A 142 -7.65 17.49 -16.68
C VAL A 142 -7.84 16.01 -16.99
N CYS A 143 -6.76 15.22 -17.01
CA CYS A 143 -6.85 13.79 -17.26
C CYS A 143 -7.62 13.03 -16.17
N GLU A 144 -7.45 13.40 -14.89
CA GLU A 144 -8.21 12.83 -13.77
C GLU A 144 -9.71 13.12 -13.93
N GLN A 145 -10.08 14.35 -14.26
CA GLN A 145 -11.48 14.73 -14.51
C GLN A 145 -12.09 13.91 -15.67
N LEU A 146 -11.40 13.83 -16.80
CA LEU A 146 -11.85 13.04 -17.94
C LEU A 146 -11.99 11.54 -17.59
N GLU A 147 -11.13 11.02 -16.72
CA GLU A 147 -11.22 9.63 -16.25
C GLU A 147 -12.43 9.41 -15.35
N GLU A 148 -12.77 10.40 -14.49
CA GLU A 148 -13.97 10.36 -13.63
C GLU A 148 -15.28 10.42 -14.42
N GLU A 149 -15.29 11.05 -15.60
CA GLU A 149 -16.45 11.09 -16.52
C GLU A 149 -16.67 9.75 -17.26
N ARG A 150 -15.67 8.88 -17.30
CA ARG A 150 -15.82 7.55 -17.93
C ARG A 150 -16.77 6.66 -17.15
N ALA A 151 -17.45 5.77 -17.88
CA ALA A 151 -18.24 4.72 -17.23
C ALA A 151 -17.38 3.93 -16.23
N TRP A 152 -17.87 3.77 -15.01
CA TRP A 152 -17.15 3.19 -13.86
C TRP A 152 -16.36 1.93 -14.21
N ALA A 153 -16.96 0.96 -14.91
CA ALA A 153 -16.31 -0.30 -15.29
C ALA A 153 -15.16 -0.16 -16.30
N LYS A 154 -14.96 1.02 -16.88
CA LYS A 154 -13.91 1.32 -17.89
C LYS A 154 -12.81 2.22 -17.32
N ARG A 155 -12.92 2.67 -16.07
CA ARG A 155 -11.94 3.54 -15.42
C ARG A 155 -10.62 2.81 -15.18
N ARG A 156 -9.51 3.52 -15.32
CA ARG A 156 -8.16 3.02 -15.02
C ARG A 156 -7.83 3.12 -13.54
N TRP A 157 -8.46 4.07 -12.84
CA TRP A 157 -8.43 4.18 -11.39
C TRP A 157 -9.84 4.42 -10.86
N ILE A 158 -10.10 3.99 -9.63
CA ILE A 158 -11.39 4.13 -8.97
C ILE A 158 -11.13 4.52 -7.52
N HIS A 159 -11.80 5.56 -7.05
CA HIS A 159 -11.74 5.90 -5.64
C HIS A 159 -12.21 4.69 -4.81
N THR A 160 -11.47 4.35 -3.75
CA THR A 160 -11.78 3.14 -2.97
C THR A 160 -13.18 3.16 -2.32
N ALA A 161 -13.80 4.35 -2.17
CA ALA A 161 -15.19 4.48 -1.72
C ALA A 161 -16.21 4.05 -2.80
N ASP A 162 -15.79 4.02 -4.07
CA ASP A 162 -16.65 3.69 -5.22
C ASP A 162 -16.53 2.23 -5.65
N TYR A 163 -15.83 1.39 -4.86
CA TYR A 163 -15.80 -0.05 -5.08
C TYR A 163 -17.19 -0.64 -4.95
N ARG A 164 -17.51 -1.64 -5.76
CA ARG A 164 -18.88 -2.17 -5.86
C ARG A 164 -18.94 -3.65 -5.52
N SER A 165 -20.00 -4.02 -4.79
CA SER A 165 -20.41 -5.40 -4.60
C SER A 165 -21.57 -5.76 -5.54
N PHE A 166 -21.64 -7.02 -5.90
CA PHE A 166 -22.70 -7.62 -6.71
C PHE A 166 -23.17 -8.90 -6.01
N ALA A 167 -24.46 -9.23 -6.13
CA ALA A 167 -25.01 -10.41 -5.47
C ALA A 167 -24.48 -11.72 -6.09
N SER A 168 -24.09 -11.66 -7.36
CA SER A 168 -23.51 -12.80 -8.08
C SER A 168 -22.49 -12.33 -9.13
N ARG A 169 -21.66 -13.25 -9.58
CA ARG A 169 -20.75 -13.03 -10.70
C ARG A 169 -21.47 -12.65 -11.99
N ALA A 170 -22.67 -13.15 -12.22
CA ALA A 170 -23.47 -12.89 -13.41
C ALA A 170 -23.87 -11.41 -13.55
N GLU A 171 -24.00 -10.70 -12.41
CA GLU A 171 -24.36 -9.27 -12.39
C GLU A 171 -23.16 -8.35 -12.70
N VAL A 172 -21.93 -8.87 -12.67
CA VAL A 172 -20.74 -8.07 -12.94
C VAL A 172 -20.71 -7.65 -14.40
N PRO A 173 -20.67 -6.32 -14.70
CA PRO A 173 -20.68 -5.84 -16.08
C PRO A 173 -19.55 -6.43 -16.92
N ALA A 174 -19.84 -6.82 -18.15
CA ALA A 174 -18.85 -7.41 -19.06
C ALA A 174 -17.61 -6.52 -19.29
N ALA A 175 -17.74 -5.19 -19.12
CA ALA A 175 -16.64 -4.25 -19.22
C ALA A 175 -15.62 -4.41 -18.07
N VAL A 176 -16.04 -4.84 -16.88
CA VAL A 176 -15.17 -5.12 -15.74
C VAL A 176 -14.18 -6.23 -16.09
N TRP A 177 -14.68 -7.34 -16.63
CA TRP A 177 -13.87 -8.51 -16.99
C TRP A 177 -12.84 -8.23 -18.10
N ARG A 178 -13.05 -7.17 -18.89
CA ARG A 178 -12.13 -6.72 -19.94
C ARG A 178 -11.19 -5.61 -19.51
N ASN A 179 -11.38 -5.07 -18.31
CA ASN A 179 -10.55 -4.01 -17.78
C ASN A 179 -9.37 -4.59 -16.98
N PRO A 180 -8.13 -4.49 -17.48
CA PRO A 180 -6.96 -5.08 -16.80
C PRO A 180 -6.62 -4.40 -15.47
N ASN A 181 -7.21 -3.23 -15.19
CA ASN A 181 -6.99 -2.50 -13.94
C ASN A 181 -7.95 -2.93 -12.82
N LEU A 182 -8.95 -3.75 -13.14
CA LEU A 182 -9.94 -4.22 -12.17
C LEU A 182 -9.74 -5.71 -11.88
N ILE A 183 -10.11 -6.09 -10.67
CA ILE A 183 -10.23 -7.48 -10.24
C ILE A 183 -11.61 -7.71 -9.63
N VAL A 184 -12.05 -8.95 -9.70
CA VAL A 184 -13.26 -9.43 -9.04
C VAL A 184 -12.82 -10.45 -7.99
N GLU A 185 -13.28 -10.27 -6.76
CA GLU A 185 -13.02 -11.19 -5.66
C GLU A 185 -14.33 -11.67 -5.05
N ARG A 186 -14.32 -12.83 -4.40
CA ARG A 186 -15.42 -13.20 -3.50
C ARG A 186 -15.59 -12.13 -2.44
N PHE A 187 -16.82 -11.75 -2.15
CA PHE A 187 -17.12 -10.79 -1.09
C PHE A 187 -17.05 -11.47 0.28
N LEU A 188 -15.86 -11.53 0.83
CA LEU A 188 -15.56 -12.12 2.13
C LEU A 188 -15.21 -11.01 3.11
N ALA A 189 -16.20 -10.53 3.86
CA ALA A 189 -16.05 -9.45 4.83
C ALA A 189 -16.22 -9.96 6.27
N GLU A 190 -15.26 -9.69 7.14
CA GLU A 190 -15.43 -9.94 8.58
C GLU A 190 -16.52 -9.03 9.13
N ARG A 191 -17.41 -9.58 9.95
CA ARG A 191 -18.53 -8.85 10.55
C ARG A 191 -18.60 -9.08 12.05
N GLU A 192 -19.06 -8.04 12.76
CA GLU A 192 -19.43 -8.09 14.17
C GLU A 192 -20.80 -7.43 14.32
N GLY A 193 -21.83 -8.24 14.46
CA GLY A 193 -23.22 -7.79 14.30
C GLY A 193 -23.43 -7.21 12.89
N ASP A 194 -23.94 -5.98 12.82
CA ASP A 194 -24.18 -5.28 11.55
C ASP A 194 -22.95 -4.54 11.02
N ALA A 195 -21.89 -4.40 11.81
CA ALA A 195 -20.69 -3.69 11.40
C ALA A 195 -19.75 -4.59 10.60
N TYR A 196 -19.11 -3.99 9.57
CA TYR A 196 -17.96 -4.56 8.89
C TYR A 196 -16.70 -4.32 9.70
N CYS A 197 -15.78 -5.28 9.70
CA CYS A 197 -14.51 -5.20 10.41
C CYS A 197 -13.34 -5.33 9.44
N CYS A 198 -12.27 -4.60 9.71
CA CYS A 198 -10.97 -4.78 9.08
C CYS A 198 -9.90 -4.78 10.15
N ARG A 199 -9.06 -5.80 10.14
CA ARG A 199 -7.88 -5.91 11.00
C ARG A 199 -6.69 -5.34 10.29
N HIS A 200 -5.85 -4.64 11.03
CA HIS A 200 -4.64 -4.00 10.53
C HIS A 200 -3.43 -4.56 11.27
N TRP A 201 -2.48 -5.06 10.53
CA TRP A 201 -1.18 -5.47 11.04
C TRP A 201 -0.10 -4.58 10.46
N VAL A 202 0.54 -3.77 11.29
CA VAL A 202 1.66 -2.90 10.91
C VAL A 202 2.92 -3.44 11.54
N PHE A 203 4.03 -3.46 10.81
CA PHE A 203 5.28 -4.05 11.29
C PHE A 203 6.51 -3.35 10.71
N LEU A 204 7.64 -3.43 11.47
CA LEU A 204 8.98 -3.09 11.04
C LEU A 204 9.97 -4.07 11.70
N GLY A 205 10.64 -4.90 10.91
CA GLY A 205 11.50 -5.96 11.42
C GLY A 205 10.73 -6.94 12.33
N ASP A 206 11.16 -7.08 13.56
CA ASP A 206 10.54 -7.92 14.59
C ASP A 206 9.44 -7.23 15.41
N ARG A 207 9.24 -5.93 15.19
CA ARG A 207 8.22 -5.14 15.90
C ARG A 207 6.92 -5.11 15.11
N GLU A 208 5.81 -5.22 15.82
CA GLU A 208 4.49 -5.25 15.19
C GLU A 208 3.44 -4.63 16.08
N ARG A 209 2.39 -4.14 15.44
CA ARG A 209 1.21 -3.61 16.12
C ARG A 209 -0.04 -4.02 15.38
N HIS A 210 -1.08 -4.38 16.13
CA HIS A 210 -2.37 -4.79 15.61
C HIS A 210 -3.45 -3.81 16.04
N SER A 211 -4.40 -3.58 15.14
CA SER A 211 -5.64 -2.87 15.45
C SER A 211 -6.78 -3.41 14.61
N ARG A 212 -8.00 -3.08 15.01
CA ARG A 212 -9.23 -3.42 14.28
C ARG A 212 -10.06 -2.15 14.10
N THR A 213 -10.52 -1.92 12.89
CA THR A 213 -11.47 -0.87 12.55
C THR A 213 -12.85 -1.49 12.34
N ARG A 214 -13.88 -0.84 12.87
CA ARG A 214 -15.30 -1.14 12.59
C ARG A 214 -15.89 -0.04 11.72
N SER A 215 -16.76 -0.40 10.80
CA SER A 215 -17.38 0.51 9.84
C SER A 215 -18.78 0.03 9.44
N GLU A 216 -19.63 0.97 9.08
CA GLU A 216 -20.96 0.68 8.50
C GLU A 216 -20.86 0.21 7.05
N THR A 217 -19.73 0.48 6.37
CA THR A 217 -19.55 0.15 4.96
C THR A 217 -18.49 -0.92 4.76
N ALA A 218 -18.68 -1.77 3.77
CA ALA A 218 -17.75 -2.85 3.42
C ALA A 218 -16.36 -2.37 3.01
N ALA A 219 -16.24 -1.16 2.45
CA ALA A 219 -14.96 -0.53 2.14
C ALA A 219 -14.24 0.00 3.39
N VAL A 220 -14.80 -0.21 4.58
CA VAL A 220 -14.29 0.23 5.89
C VAL A 220 -13.89 1.71 5.89
N LYS A 221 -14.69 2.52 5.21
CA LYS A 221 -14.62 3.98 5.21
C LYS A 221 -15.82 4.53 6.01
N GLY A 222 -15.57 5.51 6.85
CA GLY A 222 -16.57 5.91 7.85
C GLY A 222 -16.37 5.09 9.13
N ARG A 223 -15.25 5.36 9.82
CA ARG A 223 -14.83 4.60 11.01
C ARG A 223 -15.83 4.81 12.15
N LEU A 224 -16.48 3.75 12.62
CA LEU A 224 -17.22 3.76 13.87
C LEU A 224 -16.24 3.74 15.06
N SER A 225 -15.20 2.91 14.99
CA SER A 225 -14.19 2.81 16.04
C SER A 225 -12.90 2.17 15.52
N VAL A 226 -11.78 2.50 16.17
CA VAL A 226 -10.50 1.81 16.02
C VAL A 226 -10.10 1.32 17.40
N ALA A 227 -9.81 0.03 17.55
CA ALA A 227 -9.36 -0.56 18.80
C ALA A 227 -8.05 -1.34 18.59
N PRO A 228 -7.12 -1.30 19.56
CA PRO A 228 -5.96 -2.19 19.54
C PRO A 228 -6.42 -3.65 19.63
N LEU A 229 -5.67 -4.56 19.02
CA LEU A 229 -5.80 -6.00 19.17
C LEU A 229 -4.55 -6.53 19.88
N GLU A 230 -4.75 -7.21 20.98
CA GLU A 230 -3.63 -7.83 21.74
C GLU A 230 -3.17 -9.17 21.14
N ALA A 231 -4.04 -9.79 20.31
CA ALA A 231 -3.70 -11.06 19.67
C ALA A 231 -2.59 -10.89 18.61
N PRO A 232 -1.60 -11.79 18.58
CA PRO A 232 -0.54 -11.76 17.58
C PRO A 232 -1.12 -12.03 16.16
N ALA A 233 -0.33 -11.68 15.14
CA ALA A 233 -0.68 -12.00 13.77
C ALA A 233 -0.85 -13.52 13.60
N PRO A 234 -1.89 -13.99 12.88
CA PRO A 234 -2.00 -15.39 12.52
C PRO A 234 -0.75 -15.92 11.81
N ASP A 235 -0.36 -17.16 12.08
CA ASP A 235 0.83 -17.77 11.45
C ASP A 235 0.72 -17.78 9.92
N GLU A 236 -0.48 -17.97 9.37
CA GLU A 236 -0.73 -17.89 7.93
C GLU A 236 -0.40 -16.49 7.37
N LEU A 237 -0.72 -15.44 8.12
CA LEU A 237 -0.42 -14.07 7.71
C LEU A 237 1.08 -13.79 7.77
N ARG A 238 1.80 -14.35 8.75
CA ARG A 238 3.27 -14.29 8.84
C ARG A 238 3.93 -14.98 7.64
N LYS A 239 3.45 -16.18 7.26
CA LYS A 239 3.92 -16.88 6.05
C LYS A 239 3.68 -16.07 4.77
N VAL A 240 2.55 -15.36 4.68
CA VAL A 240 2.29 -14.45 3.55
C VAL A 240 3.28 -13.30 3.54
N ARG A 241 3.58 -12.69 4.70
CA ARG A 241 4.59 -11.63 4.83
C ARG A 241 5.96 -12.10 4.34
N GLU A 242 6.42 -13.26 4.82
CA GLU A 242 7.69 -13.87 4.40
C GLU A 242 7.73 -14.14 2.89
N ARG A 243 6.68 -14.77 2.35
CA ARG A 243 6.58 -15.06 0.91
C ARG A 243 6.62 -13.80 0.05
N LEU A 244 6.02 -12.70 0.50
CA LEU A 244 6.01 -11.43 -0.20
C LEU A 244 7.29 -10.60 0.05
N GLY A 245 8.14 -11.00 0.99
CA GLY A 245 9.42 -10.36 1.30
C GLY A 245 9.29 -9.04 2.05
N PHE A 246 8.25 -8.87 2.87
CA PHE A 246 8.01 -7.64 3.60
C PHE A 246 8.81 -7.58 4.91
N ASP A 247 9.64 -6.56 5.08
CA ASP A 247 10.30 -6.20 6.33
C ASP A 247 9.58 -5.06 7.04
N TYR A 248 8.99 -4.15 6.26
CA TYR A 248 8.19 -3.01 6.72
C TYR A 248 6.92 -2.89 5.90
N GLY A 249 5.79 -2.66 6.56
CA GLY A 249 4.53 -2.47 5.85
C GLY A 249 3.30 -2.58 6.73
N LYS A 250 2.16 -2.63 6.05
CA LYS A 250 0.84 -2.81 6.65
C LYS A 250 0.04 -3.81 5.83
N PHE A 251 -0.58 -4.77 6.51
CA PHE A 251 -1.54 -5.70 5.92
C PHE A 251 -2.93 -5.44 6.50
N ASP A 252 -3.91 -5.34 5.60
CA ASP A 252 -5.32 -5.25 5.94
C ASP A 252 -5.98 -6.61 5.67
N TYR A 253 -6.58 -7.20 6.70
CA TYR A 253 -7.13 -8.56 6.63
C TYR A 253 -8.39 -8.72 7.47
N GLY A 254 -9.07 -9.84 7.31
CA GLY A 254 -10.18 -10.27 8.16
C GLY A 254 -10.13 -11.76 8.45
N ILE A 255 -10.92 -12.19 9.44
CA ILE A 255 -11.18 -13.61 9.72
C ILE A 255 -12.64 -13.88 9.40
N VAL A 256 -12.89 -14.68 8.38
CA VAL A 256 -14.25 -14.99 7.89
C VAL A 256 -14.46 -16.49 7.96
N GLY A 257 -15.42 -16.95 8.79
CA GLY A 257 -15.65 -18.37 8.99
C GLY A 257 -14.40 -19.14 9.49
N GLY A 258 -13.54 -18.49 10.27
CA GLY A 258 -12.28 -19.06 10.76
C GLY A 258 -11.12 -19.01 9.75
N GLN A 259 -11.35 -18.51 8.54
CA GLN A 259 -10.33 -18.41 7.49
C GLN A 259 -9.76 -16.99 7.38
N LEU A 260 -8.45 -16.89 7.18
CA LEU A 260 -7.76 -15.65 6.89
C LEU A 260 -8.12 -15.16 5.49
N VAL A 261 -8.55 -13.91 5.37
CA VAL A 261 -8.78 -13.21 4.11
C VAL A 261 -7.92 -11.95 4.08
N LEU A 262 -6.93 -11.90 3.19
CA LEU A 262 -6.07 -10.74 3.01
C LEU A 262 -6.73 -9.76 2.04
N TYR A 263 -7.02 -8.54 2.50
CA TYR A 263 -7.71 -7.51 1.72
C TYR A 263 -6.78 -6.59 0.96
N ASP A 264 -5.66 -6.21 1.59
CA ASP A 264 -4.67 -5.30 1.00
C ASP A 264 -3.30 -5.44 1.68
N VAL A 265 -2.24 -5.13 0.94
CA VAL A 265 -0.88 -5.01 1.46
C VAL A 265 -0.29 -3.67 1.04
N ASN A 266 0.38 -2.99 1.95
CA ASN A 266 0.93 -1.67 1.70
C ASN A 266 2.38 -1.58 2.21
N ARG A 267 3.32 -1.21 1.32
CA ARG A 267 4.74 -1.01 1.65
C ARG A 267 5.05 0.40 2.15
N THR A 268 4.13 1.35 1.95
CA THR A 268 4.27 2.76 2.34
C THR A 268 3.07 3.20 3.18
N PRO A 269 2.83 2.55 4.35
CA PRO A 269 1.69 2.89 5.16
C PRO A 269 1.72 4.38 5.54
N GLY A 270 0.58 5.04 5.32
CA GLY A 270 0.36 6.42 5.71
C GLY A 270 -0.19 6.53 7.12
N THR A 271 -0.07 7.72 7.70
CA THR A 271 -0.81 8.11 8.88
C THR A 271 -2.12 8.79 8.46
N ALA A 272 -3.18 8.68 9.28
CA ALA A 272 -4.29 9.61 9.19
C ALA A 272 -3.79 11.04 9.48
N SER A 273 -4.58 12.04 9.15
CA SER A 273 -4.25 13.46 9.33
C SER A 273 -3.93 13.90 10.77
N ASP A 274 -4.18 13.02 11.76
CA ASP A 274 -3.80 13.23 13.16
C ASP A 274 -2.57 12.39 13.53
N PRO A 275 -1.37 13.00 13.63
CA PRO A 275 -0.14 12.30 14.03
C PRO A 275 -0.20 11.69 15.43
N SER A 276 -1.01 12.26 16.36
CA SER A 276 -1.12 11.78 17.74
C SER A 276 -1.71 10.38 17.80
N SER A 277 -2.64 10.04 16.90
CA SER A 277 -3.26 8.72 16.81
C SER A 277 -2.28 7.60 16.46
N HIS A 278 -1.09 7.94 15.97
CA HIS A 278 -0.05 7.00 15.54
C HIS A 278 1.19 7.01 16.45
N ALA A 279 1.26 7.91 17.44
CA ALA A 279 2.43 8.06 18.30
C ALA A 279 2.81 6.74 19.00
N ALA A 280 1.84 6.00 19.52
CA ALA A 280 2.07 4.70 20.13
C ALA A 280 2.62 3.68 19.13
N ALA A 281 2.08 3.61 17.92
CA ALA A 281 2.57 2.71 16.87
C ALA A 281 4.01 3.07 16.44
N VAL A 282 4.30 4.35 16.33
CA VAL A 282 5.63 4.87 15.99
C VAL A 282 6.66 4.48 17.05
N ALA A 283 6.35 4.70 18.33
CA ALA A 283 7.24 4.36 19.43
C ALA A 283 7.51 2.84 19.54
N GLU A 284 6.48 2.03 19.28
CA GLU A 284 6.54 0.57 19.34
C GLU A 284 7.33 -0.04 18.15
N LEU A 285 7.19 0.53 16.96
CA LEU A 285 7.80 0.01 15.74
C LEU A 285 9.22 0.51 15.50
N ALA A 286 9.53 1.76 15.85
CA ALA A 286 10.83 2.37 15.54
C ALA A 286 12.05 1.53 15.98
N PRO A 287 12.08 0.86 17.16
CA PRO A 287 13.20 0.01 17.54
C PRO A 287 13.47 -1.18 16.61
N GLY A 288 12.47 -1.63 15.83
CA GLY A 288 12.62 -2.76 14.89
C GLY A 288 13.67 -2.53 13.81
N LEU A 289 14.07 -1.28 13.55
CA LEU A 289 15.16 -1.00 12.61
C LEU A 289 16.54 -1.44 13.16
N GLN A 290 16.73 -1.53 14.49
CA GLN A 290 18.04 -1.86 15.08
C GLN A 290 18.57 -3.23 14.67
N ALA A 291 17.68 -4.20 14.41
CA ALA A 291 18.06 -5.54 13.97
C ALA A 291 18.81 -5.58 12.62
N TRP A 292 18.78 -4.50 11.86
CA TRP A 292 19.42 -4.37 10.54
C TRP A 292 20.85 -3.82 10.61
N PHE A 293 21.29 -3.45 11.80
CA PHE A 293 22.65 -2.97 12.05
C PHE A 293 23.37 -3.93 12.99
N PRO A 294 24.59 -4.37 12.64
CA PRO A 294 25.40 -5.24 13.49
C PRO A 294 25.85 -4.53 14.76
#